data_914d8390c681a53c9daa4b7026a7da27
#
_entry.id   914d8390c681a53c9daa4b7026a7da27
#
_cell.length_a   1.000
_cell.length_b   1.000
_cell.length_c   1.000
_cell.angle_alpha   90.00
_cell.angle_beta   90.00
_cell.angle_gamma   90.00
#
_symmetry.space_group_name_H-M   'P 1'
#
loop_
_entity.id
_entity.type
_entity.pdbx_description
1 polymer ?
#
loop_
_entity_poly.entity_id
_entity_poly.type
_entity_poly.pdbx_seq_one_letter_code
_entity_poly.pdbx_strand_id
1 'polypeptide(L)'
;MKCDSQAPENKSETEKSIPVTKKDGENPTPAKAEVPDKEFEKRIRPEVIPANEIGVTFADIGALDEIKESLQELVMLPLRRPDLFKGGLLKRCRGILLFGPPGTGKTMLAKAIANEAGASFINVSMSTITSKWFGEDEKNVRAKVAPTIIFVDEVDSMLGQRTRVGEHEAMRKIKNEFMTHWDGLLTGPNEQILVLAATNRPFDLDEAIIRRFERRILVGLPSVENREMILKTLLAKEKHENLDFKELATMTEGYTGSDLKNLCITVAYRPVRELIQQERMKDMEKKKREAEGQSSEDASNNKDKEEQEITLRPLNMEDMREAKTQVG
;
A
#
# COMPACT_ATOMS: atom_id res chain seq x y z
N MET A 1 -3.14 59.56 -51.20
CA MET A 1 -4.28 60.35 -50.68
C MET A 1 -4.31 60.03 -49.22
N LYS A 2 -3.71 60.88 -48.44
CA LYS A 2 -4.26 61.96 -47.58
C LYS A 2 -5.01 61.34 -46.41
N CYS A 3 -4.42 61.41 -45.25
CA CYS A 3 -4.48 62.48 -44.22
C CYS A 3 -5.52 62.09 -43.21
N ASP A 4 -5.45 62.26 -41.93
CA ASP A 4 -4.65 62.99 -40.94
C ASP A 4 -5.28 62.68 -39.58
N SER A 5 -4.48 62.52 -38.56
CA SER A 5 -4.28 63.39 -37.37
C SER A 5 -5.48 63.43 -36.42
N GLN A 6 -5.42 63.36 -35.12
CA GLN A 6 -4.60 64.12 -34.14
C GLN A 6 -4.91 63.59 -32.73
N ALA A 7 -3.90 63.57 -31.88
CA ALA A 7 -4.06 63.70 -30.42
C ALA A 7 -4.25 65.23 -30.08
N PRO A 8 -4.61 65.62 -28.85
CA PRO A 8 -3.63 65.90 -27.78
C PRO A 8 -4.13 65.67 -26.34
N GLU A 9 -3.25 65.38 -25.40
CA GLU A 9 -2.69 66.21 -24.29
C GLU A 9 -3.72 66.76 -23.26
N ASN A 10 -3.55 66.81 -21.99
CA ASN A 10 -2.41 67.02 -21.08
C ASN A 10 -2.87 67.13 -19.62
N LYS A 11 -1.86 66.90 -18.67
CA LYS A 11 -1.67 67.55 -17.37
C LYS A 11 -2.47 67.02 -16.18
N SER A 12 -1.99 66.91 -14.94
CA SER A 12 -0.68 67.23 -14.30
C SER A 12 -0.71 66.73 -12.85
N GLU A 13 0.42 66.21 -12.38
CA GLU A 13 1.11 66.42 -11.13
C GLU A 13 0.34 66.65 -9.82
N THR A 14 0.69 65.85 -8.79
CA THR A 14 1.44 66.36 -7.63
C THR A 14 1.97 65.23 -6.78
N GLU A 15 3.28 65.29 -6.55
CA GLU A 15 4.05 64.58 -5.54
C GLU A 15 3.67 64.93 -4.11
N LYS A 16 3.79 63.96 -3.19
CA LYS A 16 4.34 64.23 -1.83
C LYS A 16 4.90 62.97 -1.17
N SER A 17 6.11 63.09 -0.77
CA SER A 17 7.07 62.29 -0.06
C SER A 17 6.68 61.61 1.26
N ILE A 18 7.16 60.42 1.45
CA ILE A 18 7.79 59.55 2.47
C ILE A 18 7.73 60.05 3.95
N PRO A 19 7.53 59.11 4.94
CA PRO A 19 8.71 58.50 5.55
C PRO A 19 8.61 56.97 5.86
N VAL A 20 9.78 56.36 5.82
CA VAL A 20 10.20 55.01 6.20
C VAL A 20 10.00 54.75 7.68
N THR A 21 9.40 53.63 8.03
CA THR A 21 9.75 52.93 9.28
C THR A 21 9.67 51.38 9.03
N LYS A 22 10.82 50.75 9.29
CA LYS A 22 11.00 49.31 9.34
C LYS A 22 10.19 48.71 10.49
N LYS A 23 9.53 47.60 10.28
CA LYS A 23 9.35 46.52 11.27
C LYS A 23 9.14 45.19 10.55
N ASP A 24 10.01 44.27 10.91
CA ASP A 24 9.94 42.84 10.59
C ASP A 24 8.62 42.24 11.06
N GLY A 25 7.98 41.44 10.20
CA GLY A 25 6.80 40.69 10.55
C GLY A 25 6.60 39.63 9.46
N GLU A 26 6.99 38.40 9.80
CA GLU A 26 6.68 37.19 9.01
C GLU A 26 5.21 37.19 8.61
N ASN A 27 4.95 37.14 7.30
CA ASN A 27 3.64 36.92 6.77
C ASN A 27 3.34 35.41 6.80
N PRO A 28 2.35 34.90 7.52
CA PRO A 28 1.90 33.54 7.38
C PRO A 28 1.26 33.38 6.00
N THR A 29 1.76 32.39 5.26
CA THR A 29 1.17 31.93 4.01
C THR A 29 -0.34 31.73 4.20
N PRO A 30 -1.21 32.27 3.34
CA PRO A 30 -2.64 32.08 3.50
C PRO A 30 -2.99 30.60 3.36
N ALA A 31 -3.49 30.02 4.45
CA ALA A 31 -4.14 28.72 4.41
C ALA A 31 -5.20 28.75 3.33
N LYS A 32 -5.10 27.85 2.34
CA LYS A 32 -6.14 27.65 1.33
C LYS A 32 -7.45 27.39 2.07
N ALA A 33 -8.40 28.28 1.95
CA ALA A 33 -9.73 28.09 2.48
C ALA A 33 -10.29 26.77 1.92
N GLU A 34 -10.54 25.81 2.80
CA GLU A 34 -11.14 24.54 2.43
C GLU A 34 -12.57 24.81 1.96
N VAL A 35 -12.79 24.60 0.67
CA VAL A 35 -14.14 24.59 0.10
C VAL A 35 -14.88 23.40 0.74
N PRO A 36 -16.09 23.60 1.32
CA PRO A 36 -16.80 22.51 1.98
C PRO A 36 -17.07 21.36 1.00
N ASP A 37 -16.71 20.14 1.42
CA ASP A 37 -16.86 18.94 0.63
C ASP A 37 -18.33 18.70 0.27
N LYS A 38 -18.59 18.42 -0.99
CA LYS A 38 -19.90 17.94 -1.44
C LYS A 38 -20.22 16.60 -0.76
N GLU A 39 -21.49 16.25 -0.65
CA GLU A 39 -21.97 15.04 0.04
C GLU A 39 -21.30 13.75 -0.48
N PHE A 40 -20.89 13.75 -1.72
CA PHE A 40 -20.17 12.68 -2.39
C PHE A 40 -18.69 12.60 -1.97
N GLU A 41 -18.03 13.75 -1.82
CA GLU A 41 -16.64 13.84 -1.34
C GLU A 41 -16.51 13.28 0.08
N LYS A 42 -17.51 13.48 0.92
CA LYS A 42 -17.57 12.92 2.29
C LYS A 42 -17.61 11.39 2.31
N ARG A 43 -18.16 10.75 1.28
CA ARG A 43 -18.23 9.28 1.18
C ARG A 43 -16.92 8.66 0.73
N ILE A 44 -16.16 9.35 -0.12
CA ILE A 44 -14.89 8.85 -0.68
C ILE A 44 -13.72 9.10 0.27
N ARG A 45 -13.78 10.18 1.05
CA ARG A 45 -12.69 10.55 1.95
C ARG A 45 -12.20 9.43 2.87
N PRO A 46 -13.04 8.54 3.44
CA PRO A 46 -12.60 7.42 4.26
C PRO A 46 -11.81 6.35 3.50
N GLU A 47 -11.95 6.28 2.17
CA GLU A 47 -11.23 5.30 1.33
C GLU A 47 -9.89 5.84 0.81
N VAL A 48 -9.64 7.15 0.99
CA VAL A 48 -8.37 7.80 0.65
C VAL A 48 -7.41 7.64 1.82
N ILE A 49 -6.37 6.88 1.62
CA ILE A 49 -5.28 6.73 2.58
C ILE A 49 -4.18 7.73 2.20
N PRO A 50 -3.91 8.75 3.03
CA PRO A 50 -2.80 9.66 2.81
C PRO A 50 -1.47 8.92 2.84
N ALA A 51 -0.45 9.43 2.15
CA ALA A 51 0.86 8.77 2.05
C ALA A 51 1.46 8.43 3.43
N ASN A 52 1.34 9.33 4.39
CA ASN A 52 1.86 9.17 5.76
C ASN A 52 1.14 8.09 6.59
N GLU A 53 -0.05 7.66 6.18
CA GLU A 53 -0.86 6.64 6.88
C GLU A 53 -0.78 5.26 6.23
N ILE A 54 -0.14 5.11 5.07
CA ILE A 54 -0.04 3.84 4.35
C ILE A 54 0.72 2.77 5.15
N GLY A 55 1.73 3.16 5.94
CA GLY A 55 2.44 2.31 6.88
C GLY A 55 3.25 1.16 6.27
N VAL A 56 3.36 1.07 4.94
CA VAL A 56 4.13 0.05 4.21
C VAL A 56 5.18 0.75 3.36
N THR A 57 6.44 0.32 3.47
CA THR A 57 7.58 0.83 2.73
C THR A 57 8.22 -0.26 1.87
N PHE A 58 9.13 0.09 0.98
CA PHE A 58 9.92 -0.91 0.25
C PHE A 58 10.85 -1.73 1.14
N ALA A 59 11.22 -1.22 2.32
CA ALA A 59 12.01 -1.96 3.30
C ALA A 59 11.25 -3.16 3.91
N ASP A 60 9.91 -3.06 3.98
CA ASP A 60 9.04 -4.14 4.46
C ASP A 60 8.89 -5.27 3.43
N ILE A 61 9.35 -5.06 2.18
CA ILE A 61 9.35 -6.04 1.10
C ILE A 61 10.77 -6.56 0.94
N GLY A 62 11.05 -7.75 1.48
CA GLY A 62 12.38 -8.33 1.52
C GLY A 62 12.95 -8.79 0.16
N ALA A 63 12.24 -8.56 -0.95
CA ALA A 63 12.63 -9.00 -2.29
C ALA A 63 12.05 -8.08 -3.37
N LEU A 64 12.14 -8.50 -4.66
CA LEU A 64 11.57 -7.81 -5.82
C LEU A 64 12.29 -6.51 -6.20
N ASP A 65 13.61 -6.45 -6.02
CA ASP A 65 14.38 -5.22 -6.20
C ASP A 65 14.29 -4.67 -7.63
N GLU A 66 14.38 -5.50 -8.67
CA GLU A 66 14.18 -5.10 -10.06
C GLU A 66 12.79 -4.49 -10.31
N ILE A 67 11.77 -5.06 -9.67
CA ILE A 67 10.39 -4.55 -9.80
C ILE A 67 10.24 -3.23 -9.04
N LYS A 68 10.85 -3.11 -7.86
CA LYS A 68 10.87 -1.86 -7.09
C LYS A 68 11.53 -0.74 -7.89
N GLU A 69 12.71 -1.00 -8.49
CA GLU A 69 13.42 -0.05 -9.36
C GLU A 69 12.55 0.36 -10.55
N SER A 70 11.98 -0.61 -11.26
CA SER A 70 11.08 -0.34 -12.39
C SER A 70 9.87 0.52 -11.99
N LEU A 71 9.27 0.26 -10.83
CA LEU A 71 8.16 1.07 -10.30
C LEU A 71 8.63 2.47 -9.89
N GLN A 72 9.81 2.60 -9.29
CA GLN A 72 10.40 3.90 -8.97
C GLN A 72 10.59 4.75 -10.23
N GLU A 73 11.14 4.17 -11.29
CA GLU A 73 11.29 4.85 -12.58
C GLU A 73 9.95 5.28 -13.18
N LEU A 74 8.99 4.38 -13.22
CA LEU A 74 7.70 4.63 -13.87
C LEU A 74 6.79 5.59 -13.12
N VAL A 75 6.89 5.63 -11.78
CA VAL A 75 6.00 6.41 -10.91
C VAL A 75 6.69 7.65 -10.37
N MET A 76 7.85 7.49 -9.73
CA MET A 76 8.50 8.59 -9.01
C MET A 76 9.20 9.57 -9.94
N LEU A 77 9.86 9.12 -11.01
CA LEU A 77 10.55 10.05 -11.93
C LEU A 77 9.58 11.03 -12.59
N PRO A 78 8.41 10.62 -13.13
CA PRO A 78 7.44 11.55 -13.68
C PRO A 78 6.86 12.54 -12.66
N LEU A 79 6.79 12.15 -11.38
CA LEU A 79 6.32 13.02 -10.31
C LEU A 79 7.39 14.04 -9.89
N ARG A 80 8.66 13.61 -9.81
CA ARG A 80 9.77 14.47 -9.42
C ARG A 80 10.22 15.42 -10.54
N ARG A 81 10.19 14.96 -11.79
CA ARG A 81 10.68 15.69 -12.96
C ARG A 81 9.62 15.71 -14.09
N PRO A 82 8.45 16.34 -13.85
CA PRO A 82 7.38 16.41 -14.83
C PRO A 82 7.79 17.13 -16.13
N ASP A 83 8.81 17.96 -16.06
CA ASP A 83 9.41 18.68 -17.18
C ASP A 83 9.99 17.75 -18.26
N LEU A 84 10.46 16.56 -17.89
CA LEU A 84 11.04 15.58 -18.81
C LEU A 84 9.97 14.71 -19.51
N PHE A 85 8.75 14.66 -18.98
CA PHE A 85 7.68 13.77 -19.45
C PHE A 85 6.53 14.53 -20.14
N LYS A 86 6.87 15.46 -21.06
CA LYS A 86 5.91 16.33 -21.73
C LYS A 86 5.31 15.76 -23.02
N GLY A 87 5.76 14.60 -23.48
CA GLY A 87 5.25 13.97 -24.71
C GLY A 87 6.29 13.18 -25.49
N GLY A 88 5.93 12.76 -26.72
CA GLY A 88 6.77 11.89 -27.52
C GLY A 88 6.85 10.48 -26.96
N LEU A 89 8.05 9.90 -26.88
CA LEU A 89 8.31 8.59 -26.29
C LEU A 89 8.37 8.65 -24.76
N LEU A 90 8.74 9.80 -24.18
CA LEU A 90 8.77 10.04 -22.75
C LEU A 90 7.41 10.56 -22.28
N LYS A 91 6.45 9.64 -22.15
CA LYS A 91 5.13 9.92 -21.58
C LYS A 91 5.07 9.39 -20.15
N ARG A 92 4.28 10.06 -19.31
CA ARG A 92 3.94 9.52 -17.99
C ARG A 92 3.16 8.23 -18.17
N CYS A 93 3.56 7.19 -17.46
CA CYS A 93 2.78 5.97 -17.37
C CYS A 93 1.51 6.25 -16.54
N ARG A 94 0.36 5.93 -17.09
CA ARG A 94 -0.94 6.19 -16.46
C ARG A 94 -1.64 4.92 -15.96
N GLY A 95 -1.21 3.76 -16.47
CA GLY A 95 -1.76 2.46 -16.10
C GLY A 95 -0.68 1.40 -15.97
N ILE A 96 -0.59 0.78 -14.80
CA ILE A 96 0.31 -0.34 -14.51
C ILE A 96 -0.51 -1.54 -14.04
N LEU A 97 -0.28 -2.70 -14.64
CA LEU A 97 -0.88 -3.97 -14.24
C LEU A 97 0.18 -4.84 -13.56
N LEU A 98 -0.04 -5.17 -12.29
CA LEU A 98 0.71 -6.18 -11.56
C LEU A 98 -0.01 -7.53 -11.72
N PHE A 99 0.67 -8.55 -12.23
CA PHE A 99 0.05 -9.85 -12.42
C PHE A 99 0.97 -10.98 -11.94
N GLY A 100 0.40 -12.12 -11.57
CA GLY A 100 1.15 -13.29 -11.11
C GLY A 100 0.41 -14.06 -10.03
N PRO A 101 1.02 -15.13 -9.48
CA PRO A 101 0.38 -15.98 -8.49
C PRO A 101 -0.13 -15.23 -7.25
N PRO A 102 -1.15 -15.73 -6.54
CA PRO A 102 -1.58 -15.15 -5.28
C PRO A 102 -0.47 -15.21 -4.23
N GLY A 103 -0.50 -14.34 -3.24
CA GLY A 103 0.46 -14.33 -2.14
C GLY A 103 1.87 -13.79 -2.46
N THR A 104 2.12 -13.29 -3.69
CA THR A 104 3.44 -12.77 -4.09
C THR A 104 3.68 -11.30 -3.72
N GLY A 105 2.74 -10.65 -3.03
CA GLY A 105 2.92 -9.29 -2.49
C GLY A 105 2.49 -8.13 -3.39
N LYS A 106 1.68 -8.37 -4.43
CA LYS A 106 1.20 -7.32 -5.37
C LYS A 106 0.54 -6.13 -4.69
N THR A 107 -0.39 -6.37 -3.77
CA THR A 107 -1.08 -5.32 -3.00
C THR A 107 -0.13 -4.58 -2.07
N MET A 108 0.83 -5.29 -1.45
CA MET A 108 1.86 -4.69 -0.59
C MET A 108 2.79 -3.78 -1.40
N LEU A 109 3.18 -4.22 -2.59
CA LEU A 109 4.02 -3.45 -3.52
C LEU A 109 3.30 -2.17 -3.99
N ALA A 110 1.98 -2.25 -4.25
CA ALA A 110 1.16 -1.10 -4.63
C ALA A 110 1.10 -0.04 -3.52
N LYS A 111 0.96 -0.48 -2.27
CA LYS A 111 1.00 0.42 -1.10
C LYS A 111 2.38 1.03 -0.90
N ALA A 112 3.43 0.22 -1.00
CA ALA A 112 4.80 0.69 -0.81
C ALA A 112 5.18 1.77 -1.82
N ILE A 113 4.86 1.61 -3.13
CA ILE A 113 5.16 2.63 -4.13
C ILE A 113 4.36 3.91 -3.91
N ALA A 114 3.12 3.83 -3.42
CA ALA A 114 2.33 5.01 -3.10
C ALA A 114 2.95 5.81 -1.94
N ASN A 115 3.39 5.12 -0.90
CA ASN A 115 4.10 5.74 0.22
C ASN A 115 5.41 6.40 -0.23
N GLU A 116 6.25 5.68 -0.96
CA GLU A 116 7.54 6.21 -1.47
C GLU A 116 7.37 7.39 -2.44
N ALA A 117 6.29 7.40 -3.21
CA ALA A 117 5.97 8.48 -4.11
C ALA A 117 5.33 9.71 -3.40
N GLY A 118 5.02 9.60 -2.11
CA GLY A 118 4.27 10.63 -1.38
C GLY A 118 2.86 10.83 -1.94
N ALA A 119 2.29 9.78 -2.56
CA ALA A 119 1.00 9.83 -3.20
C ALA A 119 -0.09 9.27 -2.30
N SER A 120 -1.27 9.86 -2.37
CA SER A 120 -2.46 9.31 -1.72
C SER A 120 -2.87 8.00 -2.40
N PHE A 121 -3.28 7.03 -1.60
CA PHE A 121 -3.67 5.70 -2.06
C PHE A 121 -5.17 5.51 -1.92
N ILE A 122 -5.85 5.18 -3.02
CA ILE A 122 -7.29 4.91 -3.04
C ILE A 122 -7.47 3.45 -3.46
N ASN A 123 -8.00 2.62 -2.54
CA ASN A 123 -8.30 1.23 -2.84
C ASN A 123 -9.73 1.11 -3.37
N VAL A 124 -9.86 0.75 -4.63
CA VAL A 124 -11.15 0.64 -5.32
C VAL A 124 -11.60 -0.81 -5.36
N SER A 125 -12.73 -1.11 -4.71
CA SER A 125 -13.36 -2.43 -4.73
C SER A 125 -14.57 -2.46 -5.67
N MET A 126 -15.07 -3.69 -5.99
CA MET A 126 -16.31 -3.86 -6.77
C MET A 126 -17.50 -3.11 -6.17
N SER A 127 -17.67 -3.16 -4.86
CA SER A 127 -18.76 -2.47 -4.16
C SER A 127 -18.70 -0.97 -4.34
N THR A 128 -17.50 -0.44 -4.41
CA THR A 128 -17.21 0.97 -4.61
C THR A 128 -17.59 1.44 -6.01
N ILE A 129 -17.33 0.61 -7.02
CA ILE A 129 -17.66 0.92 -8.43
C ILE A 129 -19.15 0.84 -8.71
N THR A 130 -19.85 -0.13 -8.11
CA THR A 130 -21.31 -0.31 -8.32
C THR A 130 -22.16 0.79 -7.68
N SER A 131 -21.64 1.54 -6.72
CA SER A 131 -22.36 2.58 -5.99
C SER A 131 -22.38 3.96 -6.66
N LYS A 132 -22.31 4.06 -7.99
CA LYS A 132 -22.29 5.31 -8.79
C LYS A 132 -21.04 6.19 -8.59
N TRP A 133 -19.89 5.58 -8.47
CA TRP A 133 -18.63 6.22 -8.12
C TRP A 133 -18.00 7.08 -9.23
N PHE A 134 -18.51 7.01 -10.44
CA PHE A 134 -17.90 7.64 -11.60
C PHE A 134 -18.70 8.85 -12.10
N GLY A 135 -18.31 10.06 -11.69
CA GLY A 135 -18.90 11.31 -12.14
C GLY A 135 -17.92 12.50 -12.08
N GLU A 136 -18.39 13.69 -12.44
CA GLU A 136 -17.58 14.93 -12.39
C GLU A 136 -17.04 15.24 -10.99
N ASP A 137 -17.76 14.83 -9.95
CA ASP A 137 -17.37 15.07 -8.56
C ASP A 137 -16.10 14.28 -8.16
N GLU A 138 -15.81 13.14 -8.81
CA GLU A 138 -14.61 12.36 -8.63
C GLU A 138 -13.34 13.10 -9.10
N LYS A 139 -13.44 13.87 -10.19
CA LYS A 139 -12.34 14.70 -10.67
C LYS A 139 -11.95 15.77 -9.64
N ASN A 140 -12.92 16.32 -8.93
CA ASN A 140 -12.69 17.36 -7.92
C ASN A 140 -11.98 16.82 -6.68
N VAL A 141 -12.35 15.61 -6.21
CA VAL A 141 -11.66 14.97 -5.06
C VAL A 141 -10.21 14.66 -5.40
N ARG A 142 -9.98 14.11 -6.60
CA ARG A 142 -8.65 13.74 -7.05
C ARG A 142 -7.74 14.94 -7.29
N ALA A 143 -8.26 16.02 -7.84
CA ALA A 143 -7.50 17.25 -8.03
C ALA A 143 -7.06 17.90 -6.71
N LYS A 144 -7.82 17.67 -5.62
CA LYS A 144 -7.47 18.17 -4.27
C LYS A 144 -6.42 17.31 -3.57
N VAL A 145 -6.27 16.03 -3.95
CA VAL A 145 -5.45 15.01 -3.24
C VAL A 145 -4.27 14.53 -4.11
N ALA A 146 -3.99 15.18 -5.24
CA ALA A 146 -2.87 14.83 -6.12
C ALA A 146 -1.50 15.04 -5.43
N PRO A 147 -0.49 14.16 -5.67
CA PRO A 147 -0.53 12.99 -6.54
C PRO A 147 -1.32 11.81 -5.93
N THR A 148 -1.99 11.04 -6.78
CA THR A 148 -2.88 9.96 -6.33
C THR A 148 -2.63 8.67 -7.09
N ILE A 149 -2.57 7.55 -6.37
CA ILE A 149 -2.56 6.19 -6.93
C ILE A 149 -3.91 5.55 -6.65
N ILE A 150 -4.62 5.18 -7.71
CA ILE A 150 -5.86 4.42 -7.65
C ILE A 150 -5.49 2.95 -7.81
N PHE A 151 -5.76 2.17 -6.79
CA PHE A 151 -5.47 0.74 -6.80
C PHE A 151 -6.76 -0.07 -6.98
N VAL A 152 -6.73 -0.99 -7.95
CA VAL A 152 -7.83 -1.92 -8.24
C VAL A 152 -7.31 -3.33 -8.03
N ASP A 153 -7.69 -3.96 -6.91
CA ASP A 153 -7.33 -5.35 -6.65
C ASP A 153 -8.30 -6.29 -7.34
N GLU A 154 -7.82 -7.49 -7.67
CA GLU A 154 -8.60 -8.52 -8.36
C GLU A 154 -9.38 -7.98 -9.57
N VAL A 155 -8.68 -7.20 -10.40
CA VAL A 155 -9.30 -6.51 -11.54
C VAL A 155 -9.97 -7.48 -12.53
N ASP A 156 -9.58 -8.75 -12.56
CA ASP A 156 -10.18 -9.83 -13.34
C ASP A 156 -11.61 -10.17 -12.88
N SER A 157 -11.90 -10.06 -11.60
CA SER A 157 -13.26 -10.28 -11.08
C SER A 157 -14.25 -9.25 -11.64
N MET A 158 -13.76 -8.06 -11.94
CA MET A 158 -14.51 -6.90 -12.36
C MET A 158 -14.53 -6.73 -13.87
N LEU A 159 -13.38 -6.89 -14.50
CA LEU A 159 -13.13 -6.55 -15.91
C LEU A 159 -12.75 -7.77 -16.75
N GLY A 160 -13.17 -8.96 -16.33
CA GLY A 160 -12.95 -10.22 -17.06
C GLY A 160 -13.65 -10.25 -18.43
N GLN A 161 -13.30 -11.26 -19.24
CA GLN A 161 -13.81 -11.44 -20.61
C GLN A 161 -15.33 -11.48 -20.66
N ARG A 162 -15.90 -10.93 -21.73
CA ARG A 162 -17.35 -10.78 -21.94
C ARG A 162 -18.07 -12.07 -22.37
N THR A 163 -17.36 -13.18 -22.52
CA THR A 163 -17.83 -14.42 -23.13
C THR A 163 -18.49 -15.40 -22.19
N ARG A 164 -18.60 -15.11 -20.88
CA ARG A 164 -19.30 -15.98 -19.95
C ARG A 164 -20.82 -15.92 -20.19
N VAL A 165 -21.39 -17.04 -20.60
CA VAL A 165 -22.86 -17.24 -20.72
C VAL A 165 -23.48 -16.91 -19.36
N GLY A 166 -24.36 -15.89 -19.29
CA GLY A 166 -25.01 -15.45 -18.05
C GLY A 166 -24.44 -14.18 -17.41
N GLU A 167 -23.57 -13.44 -18.10
CA GLU A 167 -23.18 -12.11 -17.63
C GLU A 167 -24.38 -11.18 -17.55
N HIS A 168 -24.74 -10.74 -16.35
CA HIS A 168 -25.85 -9.82 -16.15
C HIS A 168 -25.61 -8.49 -16.88
N GLU A 169 -26.62 -7.98 -17.56
CA GLU A 169 -26.59 -6.70 -18.29
C GLU A 169 -26.07 -5.54 -17.43
N ALA A 170 -26.34 -5.59 -16.11
CA ALA A 170 -25.80 -4.65 -15.14
C ALA A 170 -24.27 -4.66 -15.08
N MET A 171 -23.62 -5.84 -15.11
CA MET A 171 -22.15 -5.95 -15.07
C MET A 171 -21.53 -5.40 -16.35
N ARG A 172 -22.16 -5.63 -17.50
CA ARG A 172 -21.73 -5.09 -18.78
C ARG A 172 -21.80 -3.55 -18.79
N LYS A 173 -22.85 -2.99 -18.20
CA LYS A 173 -22.99 -1.53 -18.03
C LYS A 173 -21.88 -0.96 -17.13
N ILE A 174 -21.61 -1.59 -16.01
CA ILE A 174 -20.53 -1.18 -15.07
C ILE A 174 -19.16 -1.21 -15.76
N LYS A 175 -18.86 -2.28 -16.51
CA LYS A 175 -17.61 -2.35 -17.29
C LYS A 175 -17.48 -1.20 -18.29
N ASN A 176 -18.55 -0.90 -19.03
CA ASN A 176 -18.54 0.19 -20.00
C ASN A 176 -18.40 1.57 -19.33
N GLU A 177 -19.09 1.81 -18.22
CA GLU A 177 -18.94 3.03 -17.43
C GLU A 177 -17.50 3.16 -16.92
N PHE A 178 -16.94 2.12 -16.32
CA PHE A 178 -15.55 2.12 -15.87
C PHE A 178 -14.58 2.49 -17.00
N MET A 179 -14.76 1.90 -18.19
CA MET A 179 -13.93 2.16 -19.36
C MET A 179 -14.00 3.62 -19.83
N THR A 180 -15.22 4.17 -19.86
CA THR A 180 -15.43 5.57 -20.27
C THR A 180 -14.79 6.53 -19.29
N HIS A 181 -14.94 6.25 -18.00
CA HIS A 181 -14.34 7.08 -16.95
C HIS A 181 -12.82 6.93 -16.89
N TRP A 182 -12.28 5.72 -17.10
CA TRP A 182 -10.85 5.51 -17.23
C TRP A 182 -10.23 6.42 -18.29
N ASP A 183 -10.80 6.41 -19.49
CA ASP A 183 -10.31 7.26 -20.57
C ASP A 183 -10.45 8.75 -20.19
N GLY A 184 -11.54 9.15 -19.55
CA GLY A 184 -11.77 10.51 -19.06
C GLY A 184 -10.81 10.96 -17.96
N LEU A 185 -10.40 10.05 -17.05
CA LEU A 185 -9.44 10.34 -15.97
C LEU A 185 -8.04 10.65 -16.48
N LEU A 186 -7.69 10.07 -17.64
CA LEU A 186 -6.36 10.13 -18.20
C LEU A 186 -6.18 11.27 -19.20
N THR A 187 -7.19 12.10 -19.45
CA THR A 187 -7.16 13.14 -20.49
C THR A 187 -6.57 14.47 -20.05
N GLY A 188 -6.52 14.77 -18.76
CA GLY A 188 -5.96 16.02 -18.24
C GLY A 188 -4.43 16.08 -18.32
N PRO A 189 -3.83 17.14 -18.90
CA PRO A 189 -2.37 17.27 -19.02
C PRO A 189 -1.66 17.44 -17.67
N ASN A 190 -2.36 17.89 -16.64
CA ASN A 190 -1.80 18.18 -15.31
C ASN A 190 -2.23 17.19 -14.22
N GLU A 191 -3.03 16.18 -14.55
CA GLU A 191 -3.49 15.22 -13.57
C GLU A 191 -2.37 14.25 -13.18
N GLN A 192 -2.01 14.26 -11.89
CA GLN A 192 -1.01 13.35 -11.30
C GLN A 192 -1.71 12.11 -10.76
N ILE A 193 -2.40 11.38 -11.63
CA ILE A 193 -3.16 10.17 -11.31
C ILE A 193 -2.52 8.99 -12.02
N LEU A 194 -2.29 7.91 -11.26
CA LEU A 194 -1.87 6.61 -11.76
C LEU A 194 -2.91 5.56 -11.38
N VAL A 195 -3.33 4.75 -12.34
CA VAL A 195 -4.13 3.56 -12.07
C VAL A 195 -3.20 2.36 -11.98
N LEU A 196 -3.17 1.74 -10.81
CA LEU A 196 -2.41 0.53 -10.54
C LEU A 196 -3.40 -0.61 -10.30
N ALA A 197 -3.36 -1.66 -11.10
CA ALA A 197 -4.24 -2.81 -10.93
C ALA A 197 -3.45 -4.06 -10.59
N ALA A 198 -4.09 -4.99 -9.88
CA ALA A 198 -3.55 -6.30 -9.59
C ALA A 198 -4.49 -7.41 -10.04
N THR A 199 -3.93 -8.52 -10.55
CA THR A 199 -4.67 -9.72 -10.90
C THR A 199 -3.86 -10.99 -10.65
N ASN A 200 -4.56 -12.03 -10.23
CA ASN A 200 -4.02 -13.39 -10.17
C ASN A 200 -4.31 -14.17 -11.45
N ARG A 201 -5.18 -13.65 -12.33
CA ARG A 201 -5.68 -14.32 -13.54
C ARG A 201 -5.61 -13.41 -14.76
N PRO A 202 -4.39 -13.08 -15.25
CA PRO A 202 -4.23 -12.12 -16.34
C PRO A 202 -4.93 -12.55 -17.64
N PHE A 203 -5.09 -13.87 -17.87
CA PHE A 203 -5.75 -14.42 -19.06
C PHE A 203 -7.28 -14.29 -19.03
N ASP A 204 -7.87 -14.02 -17.87
CA ASP A 204 -9.32 -13.79 -17.73
C ASP A 204 -9.71 -12.35 -18.05
N LEU A 205 -8.74 -11.43 -18.20
CA LEU A 205 -9.01 -10.03 -18.49
C LEU A 205 -9.44 -9.82 -19.96
N ASP A 206 -10.34 -8.85 -20.16
CA ASP A 206 -10.71 -8.37 -21.48
C ASP A 206 -9.51 -7.69 -22.15
N GLU A 207 -9.27 -7.98 -23.42
CA GLU A 207 -8.14 -7.44 -24.18
C GLU A 207 -8.15 -5.91 -24.28
N ALA A 208 -9.34 -5.31 -24.33
CA ALA A 208 -9.50 -3.87 -24.32
C ALA A 208 -9.02 -3.22 -23.01
N ILE A 209 -9.14 -3.97 -21.89
CA ILE A 209 -8.62 -3.56 -20.58
C ILE A 209 -7.10 -3.67 -20.58
N ILE A 210 -6.56 -4.81 -21.03
CA ILE A 210 -5.12 -5.07 -21.07
C ILE A 210 -4.39 -3.98 -21.86
N ARG A 211 -4.97 -3.50 -22.97
CA ARG A 211 -4.39 -2.46 -23.81
C ARG A 211 -4.30 -1.09 -23.13
N ARG A 212 -5.08 -0.83 -22.08
CA ARG A 212 -5.06 0.42 -21.31
C ARG A 212 -3.92 0.45 -20.29
N PHE A 213 -3.41 -0.73 -19.91
CA PHE A 213 -2.21 -0.79 -19.08
C PHE A 213 -0.96 -0.70 -19.95
N GLU A 214 -0.32 0.46 -19.92
CA GLU A 214 0.90 0.74 -20.70
C GLU A 214 2.07 -0.13 -20.24
N ARG A 215 2.08 -0.51 -18.97
CA ARG A 215 3.07 -1.39 -18.36
C ARG A 215 2.40 -2.57 -17.66
N ARG A 216 3.00 -3.73 -17.88
CA ARG A 216 2.55 -5.00 -17.27
C ARG A 216 3.75 -5.65 -16.62
N ILE A 217 3.68 -5.84 -15.30
CA ILE A 217 4.79 -6.30 -14.48
C ILE A 217 4.40 -7.63 -13.86
N LEU A 218 5.18 -8.67 -14.14
CA LEU A 218 5.03 -9.99 -13.54
C LEU A 218 5.62 -9.97 -12.12
N VAL A 219 4.80 -10.27 -11.13
CA VAL A 219 5.22 -10.51 -9.75
C VAL A 219 5.16 -12.01 -9.51
N GLY A 220 6.25 -12.69 -9.86
CA GLY A 220 6.37 -14.15 -9.83
C GLY A 220 6.64 -14.72 -8.44
N LEU A 221 6.81 -16.06 -8.40
CA LEU A 221 7.27 -16.73 -7.18
C LEU A 221 8.70 -16.27 -6.84
N PRO A 222 9.03 -16.11 -5.56
CA PRO A 222 10.36 -15.68 -5.15
C PRO A 222 11.42 -16.78 -5.42
N SER A 223 12.59 -16.37 -5.93
CA SER A 223 13.78 -17.23 -6.04
C SER A 223 14.27 -17.65 -4.66
N VAL A 224 15.28 -18.53 -4.60
CA VAL A 224 15.90 -18.95 -3.33
C VAL A 224 16.45 -17.73 -2.59
N GLU A 225 17.17 -16.86 -3.30
CA GLU A 225 17.76 -15.62 -2.76
C GLU A 225 16.67 -14.67 -2.25
N ASN A 226 15.60 -14.55 -3.02
CA ASN A 226 14.46 -13.70 -2.62
C ASN A 226 13.74 -14.26 -1.39
N ARG A 227 13.59 -15.61 -1.27
CA ARG A 227 13.01 -16.22 -0.07
C ARG A 227 13.90 -16.01 1.16
N GLU A 228 15.23 -16.10 0.99
CA GLU A 228 16.18 -15.79 2.06
C GLU A 228 16.00 -14.35 2.57
N MET A 229 15.90 -13.36 1.66
CA MET A 229 15.69 -11.97 2.00
C MET A 229 14.32 -11.74 2.67
N ILE A 230 13.25 -12.36 2.16
CA ILE A 230 11.91 -12.29 2.77
C ILE A 230 11.94 -12.83 4.20
N LEU A 231 12.54 -13.99 4.43
CA LEU A 231 12.63 -14.60 5.76
C LEU A 231 13.43 -13.72 6.72
N LYS A 232 14.55 -13.14 6.28
CA LYS A 232 15.32 -12.17 7.08
C LYS A 232 14.50 -10.96 7.45
N THR A 233 13.73 -10.41 6.52
CA THR A 233 12.86 -9.26 6.78
C THR A 233 11.74 -9.61 7.76
N LEU A 234 11.08 -10.76 7.60
CA LEU A 234 9.99 -11.20 8.47
C LEU A 234 10.45 -11.46 9.90
N LEU A 235 11.64 -12.04 10.07
CA LEU A 235 12.21 -12.41 11.38
C LEU A 235 13.12 -11.33 12.00
N ALA A 236 13.28 -10.18 11.34
CA ALA A 236 14.18 -9.13 11.79
C ALA A 236 13.87 -8.57 13.19
N LYS A 237 12.60 -8.67 13.62
CA LYS A 237 12.13 -8.18 14.93
C LYS A 237 12.00 -9.30 15.97
N GLU A 238 12.18 -10.55 15.57
CA GLU A 238 12.01 -11.72 16.42
C GLU A 238 13.36 -12.17 17.03
N LYS A 239 13.32 -12.63 18.28
CA LYS A 239 14.52 -13.23 18.90
C LYS A 239 14.72 -14.62 18.32
N HIS A 240 15.83 -14.83 17.62
CA HIS A 240 16.17 -16.13 17.06
C HIS A 240 17.65 -16.47 17.33
N GLU A 241 17.96 -17.77 17.33
CA GLU A 241 19.29 -18.30 17.58
C GLU A 241 19.63 -19.34 16.52
N ASN A 242 20.82 -19.17 15.94
CA ASN A 242 21.40 -20.13 14.97
C ASN A 242 20.48 -20.50 13.78
N LEU A 243 19.74 -19.54 13.21
CA LEU A 243 18.95 -19.76 12.01
C LEU A 243 19.82 -19.73 10.76
N ASP A 244 19.80 -20.81 9.99
CA ASP A 244 20.37 -20.84 8.63
C ASP A 244 19.32 -20.43 7.61
N PHE A 245 19.31 -19.15 7.23
CA PHE A 245 18.37 -18.60 6.26
C PHE A 245 18.50 -19.19 4.87
N LYS A 246 19.68 -19.70 4.49
CA LYS A 246 19.90 -20.36 3.19
C LYS A 246 19.26 -21.75 3.18
N GLU A 247 19.43 -22.52 4.26
CA GLU A 247 18.74 -23.80 4.42
C GLU A 247 17.22 -23.57 4.42
N LEU A 248 16.73 -22.58 5.15
CA LEU A 248 15.30 -22.22 5.19
C LEU A 248 14.76 -21.85 3.82
N ALA A 249 15.49 -21.03 3.05
CA ALA A 249 15.10 -20.66 1.70
C ALA A 249 15.07 -21.88 0.75
N THR A 250 15.99 -22.83 0.91
CA THR A 250 16.01 -24.06 0.12
C THR A 250 14.84 -24.97 0.50
N MET A 251 14.57 -25.12 1.80
CA MET A 251 13.46 -25.95 2.28
C MET A 251 12.06 -25.45 1.84
N THR A 252 11.92 -24.16 1.57
CA THR A 252 10.65 -23.50 1.23
C THR A 252 10.49 -23.29 -0.28
N GLU A 253 10.98 -24.22 -1.09
CA GLU A 253 10.79 -24.15 -2.55
C GLU A 253 9.29 -24.10 -2.91
N GLY A 254 8.95 -23.21 -3.84
CA GLY A 254 7.56 -22.98 -4.28
C GLY A 254 6.71 -22.11 -3.34
N TYR A 255 7.21 -21.72 -2.16
CA TYR A 255 6.47 -20.87 -1.23
C TYR A 255 6.40 -19.44 -1.75
N THR A 256 5.21 -18.84 -1.60
CA THR A 256 4.98 -17.41 -1.81
C THR A 256 5.40 -16.59 -0.59
N GLY A 257 5.41 -15.27 -0.71
CA GLY A 257 5.64 -14.38 0.44
C GLY A 257 4.61 -14.57 1.57
N SER A 258 3.35 -14.88 1.21
CA SER A 258 2.30 -15.17 2.19
C SER A 258 2.53 -16.50 2.90
N ASP A 259 2.99 -17.53 2.20
CA ASP A 259 3.30 -18.83 2.79
C ASP A 259 4.48 -18.72 3.76
N LEU A 260 5.53 -17.99 3.38
CA LEU A 260 6.68 -17.70 4.25
C LEU A 260 6.26 -16.94 5.50
N LYS A 261 5.36 -15.96 5.37
CA LYS A 261 4.81 -15.24 6.51
C LYS A 261 4.01 -16.15 7.43
N ASN A 262 3.16 -17.02 6.89
CA ASN A 262 2.39 -17.99 7.66
C ASN A 262 3.31 -18.98 8.39
N LEU A 263 4.37 -19.43 7.74
CA LEU A 263 5.41 -20.25 8.36
C LEU A 263 6.02 -19.53 9.57
N CYS A 264 6.51 -18.29 9.39
CA CYS A 264 7.09 -17.51 10.48
C CYS A 264 6.11 -17.28 11.65
N ILE A 265 4.84 -17.02 11.36
CA ILE A 265 3.79 -16.89 12.39
C ILE A 265 3.64 -18.21 13.14
N THR A 266 3.55 -19.34 12.44
CA THR A 266 3.40 -20.67 13.07
C THR A 266 4.57 -20.98 14.01
N VAL A 267 5.78 -20.64 13.58
CA VAL A 267 7.00 -20.77 14.38
C VAL A 267 6.96 -19.87 15.62
N ALA A 268 6.57 -18.62 15.47
CA ALA A 268 6.53 -17.65 16.57
C ALA A 268 5.55 -18.06 17.70
N TYR A 269 4.50 -18.81 17.39
CA TYR A 269 3.58 -19.35 18.39
C TYR A 269 4.16 -20.50 19.21
N ARG A 270 5.26 -21.13 18.80
CA ARG A 270 5.78 -22.32 19.48
C ARG A 270 6.32 -22.03 20.88
N PRO A 271 7.19 -21.04 21.10
CA PRO A 271 7.63 -20.70 22.46
C PRO A 271 6.48 -20.33 23.40
N VAL A 272 5.45 -19.69 22.85
CA VAL A 272 4.24 -19.32 23.61
C VAL A 272 3.46 -20.57 24.07
N ARG A 273 3.28 -21.54 23.16
CA ARG A 273 2.61 -22.82 23.49
C ARG A 273 3.37 -23.59 24.57
N GLU A 274 4.69 -23.64 24.47
CA GLU A 274 5.54 -24.30 25.46
C GLU A 274 5.42 -23.63 26.83
N LEU A 275 5.44 -22.31 26.87
CA LEU A 275 5.25 -21.56 28.14
C LEU A 275 3.91 -21.87 28.77
N ILE A 276 2.81 -21.82 28.00
CA ILE A 276 1.47 -22.15 28.51
C ILE A 276 1.38 -23.60 29.01
N GLN A 277 2.03 -24.54 28.34
CA GLN A 277 2.08 -25.94 28.78
C GLN A 277 2.83 -26.08 30.11
N GLN A 278 3.99 -25.41 30.23
CA GLN A 278 4.75 -25.40 31.50
C GLN A 278 3.95 -24.81 32.67
N GLU A 279 3.22 -23.72 32.44
CA GLU A 279 2.36 -23.12 33.45
C GLU A 279 1.24 -24.09 33.87
N ARG A 280 0.57 -24.73 32.90
CA ARG A 280 -0.46 -25.73 33.18
C ARG A 280 0.08 -26.93 33.99
N MET A 281 1.27 -27.38 33.66
CA MET A 281 1.91 -28.48 34.41
C MET A 281 2.21 -28.08 35.85
N LYS A 282 2.76 -26.88 36.04
CA LYS A 282 3.01 -26.33 37.41
C LYS A 282 1.72 -26.20 38.20
N ASP A 283 0.64 -25.71 37.58
CA ASP A 283 -0.66 -25.61 38.26
C ASP A 283 -1.26 -26.97 38.61
N MET A 284 -1.11 -27.97 37.75
CA MET A 284 -1.55 -29.34 38.03
C MET A 284 -0.74 -29.98 39.15
N GLU A 285 0.59 -29.82 39.16
CA GLU A 285 1.44 -30.28 40.24
C GLU A 285 1.10 -29.62 41.58
N LYS A 286 0.85 -28.30 41.55
CA LYS A 286 0.42 -27.57 42.76
C LYS A 286 -0.89 -28.13 43.32
N LYS A 287 -1.91 -28.29 42.45
CA LYS A 287 -3.19 -28.89 42.84
C LYS A 287 -3.04 -30.34 43.38
N LYS A 288 -2.14 -31.13 42.81
CA LYS A 288 -1.86 -32.49 43.28
C LYS A 288 -1.21 -32.49 44.66
N ARG A 289 -0.22 -31.62 44.92
CA ARG A 289 0.39 -31.45 46.24
C ARG A 289 -0.61 -30.98 47.30
N GLU A 290 -1.47 -30.05 46.95
CA GLU A 290 -2.55 -29.59 47.82
C GLU A 290 -3.57 -30.72 48.14
N ALA A 291 -3.87 -31.59 47.17
CA ALA A 291 -4.77 -32.74 47.36
C ALA A 291 -4.12 -33.88 48.20
N GLU A 292 -2.80 -34.02 48.15
CA GLU A 292 -2.04 -35.04 48.93
C GLU A 292 -1.73 -34.59 50.36
N GLY A 293 -2.25 -33.43 50.81
CA GLY A 293 -2.20 -33.00 52.22
C GLY A 293 -0.82 -32.54 52.70
N GLN A 294 0.13 -32.25 51.80
CA GLN A 294 1.40 -31.62 52.17
C GLN A 294 1.20 -30.10 52.30
N SER A 295 0.75 -29.65 53.47
CA SER A 295 0.77 -28.25 53.84
C SER A 295 2.22 -27.80 54.04
N SER A 296 2.82 -27.14 53.07
CA SER A 296 4.06 -26.40 53.28
C SER A 296 3.75 -25.09 53.99
N GLU A 297 4.34 -24.91 55.21
CA GLU A 297 4.29 -23.68 56.03
C GLU A 297 5.00 -22.47 55.41
N ASP A 298 4.95 -22.27 54.11
CA ASP A 298 5.56 -21.10 53.44
C ASP A 298 4.51 -20.16 52.85
N ALA A 299 3.35 -19.98 53.55
CA ALA A 299 2.28 -19.09 53.06
C ALA A 299 2.42 -17.62 53.49
N SER A 300 3.56 -17.15 54.00
CA SER A 300 3.68 -15.80 54.54
C SER A 300 4.59 -14.81 53.81
N ASN A 301 5.11 -15.16 52.63
CA ASN A 301 6.01 -14.22 51.90
C ASN A 301 5.72 -14.13 50.40
N ASN A 302 4.46 -13.94 50.01
CA ASN A 302 4.16 -13.72 48.60
C ASN A 302 3.22 -12.52 48.41
N LYS A 303 3.67 -11.31 48.87
CA LYS A 303 3.03 -10.04 48.56
C LYS A 303 3.75 -9.21 47.49
N ASP A 304 4.93 -9.66 47.08
CA ASP A 304 5.63 -9.04 45.94
C ASP A 304 5.55 -10.00 44.76
N LYS A 305 4.39 -10.06 44.09
CA LYS A 305 4.35 -10.44 42.67
C LYS A 305 4.96 -9.29 41.89
N GLU A 306 6.30 -9.22 41.86
CA GLU A 306 7.02 -8.63 40.73
C GLU A 306 6.40 -9.26 39.49
N GLU A 307 5.88 -8.44 38.59
CA GLU A 307 5.53 -8.83 37.21
C GLU A 307 6.81 -9.43 36.60
N GLN A 308 6.98 -10.75 36.72
CA GLN A 308 8.07 -11.43 36.03
C GLN A 308 7.84 -11.22 34.55
N GLU A 309 8.71 -10.39 33.97
CA GLU A 309 8.73 -10.13 32.56
C GLU A 309 8.78 -11.49 31.83
N ILE A 310 7.69 -11.81 31.13
CA ILE A 310 7.54 -13.09 30.44
C ILE A 310 8.56 -13.11 29.29
N THR A 311 9.68 -13.81 29.51
CA THR A 311 10.73 -13.92 28.50
C THR A 311 10.54 -15.21 27.71
N LEU A 312 10.15 -15.07 26.43
CA LEU A 312 10.05 -16.21 25.52
C LEU A 312 11.46 -16.64 25.08
N ARG A 313 11.66 -17.95 24.90
CA ARG A 313 12.90 -18.47 24.33
C ARG A 313 13.06 -18.03 22.87
N PRO A 314 14.28 -17.89 22.37
CA PRO A 314 14.53 -17.60 20.95
C PRO A 314 14.04 -18.74 20.05
N LEU A 315 13.72 -18.40 18.82
CA LEU A 315 13.35 -19.33 17.76
C LEU A 315 14.59 -20.07 17.25
N ASN A 316 14.47 -21.35 16.91
CA ASN A 316 15.57 -22.17 16.40
C ASN A 316 15.20 -22.92 15.11
N MET A 317 16.17 -23.59 14.50
CA MET A 317 15.97 -24.34 13.25
C MET A 317 14.98 -25.50 13.35
N GLU A 318 14.86 -26.11 14.53
CA GLU A 318 13.92 -27.21 14.76
C GLU A 318 12.48 -26.73 14.74
N ASP A 319 12.23 -25.57 15.33
CA ASP A 319 10.93 -24.91 15.27
C ASP A 319 10.50 -24.67 13.82
N MET A 320 11.44 -24.24 12.97
CA MET A 320 11.21 -24.01 11.55
C MET A 320 10.88 -25.30 10.78
N ARG A 321 11.64 -26.38 11.03
CA ARG A 321 11.43 -27.67 10.36
C ARG A 321 10.09 -28.28 10.72
N GLU A 322 9.71 -28.23 12.00
CA GLU A 322 8.41 -28.74 12.45
C GLU A 322 7.24 -27.88 11.92
N ALA A 323 7.35 -26.56 11.98
CA ALA A 323 6.31 -25.69 11.44
C ALA A 323 6.10 -25.92 9.94
N LYS A 324 7.17 -26.21 9.17
CA LYS A 324 7.05 -26.56 7.76
C LYS A 324 6.18 -27.80 7.55
N THR A 325 6.25 -28.79 8.40
CA THR A 325 5.41 -30.01 8.29
C THR A 325 3.93 -29.73 8.55
N GLN A 326 3.61 -28.61 9.21
CA GLN A 326 2.24 -28.20 9.53
C GLN A 326 1.63 -27.29 8.45
N VAL A 327 2.47 -26.53 7.73
CA VAL A 327 2.05 -25.52 6.73
C VAL A 327 2.15 -26.04 5.30
N GLY A 328 2.91 -27.12 5.07
CA GLY A 328 3.18 -27.72 3.73
C GLY A 328 2.11 -28.64 3.22
#